data_4c29999493a6750d313cb7394b2c286d
#
_entry.id   4c29999493a6750d313cb7394b2c286d
#
_cell.length_a   1.000
_cell.length_b   1.000
_cell.length_c   1.000
_cell.angle_alpha   90.00
_cell.angle_beta   90.00
_cell.angle_gamma   90.00
#
_symmetry.space_group_name_H-M   'P 1'
#
loop_
_entity.id
_entity.type
_entity.pdbx_description
1 polymer ?
#
loop_
_entity_poly.entity_id
_entity_poly.type
_entity_poly.pdbx_seq_one_letter_code
_entity_poly.pdbx_strand_id
1 'polypeptide(L)'
;MAGVIVLSDIESATNSDILQGTRLQTVPAGGFLTFELQSSLNDASNSYDVSIQMPNGDTPLNSVRVPATNPTDDGVIDERQKLMITLPIAQGGHTVFSCTETGTAVLSWRVTYSPA
;
A
#
# COMPACT_ATOMS: atom_id res chain seq x y z
N MET A 1 -8.18 -6.18 -23.31
CA MET A 1 -7.93 -7.01 -22.11
C MET A 1 -6.94 -6.30 -21.20
N ALA A 2 -7.26 -6.19 -19.93
CA ALA A 2 -6.35 -5.59 -18.97
C ALA A 2 -5.27 -6.61 -18.56
N GLY A 3 -4.02 -6.16 -18.48
CA GLY A 3 -2.91 -6.95 -17.97
C GLY A 3 -2.66 -6.68 -16.49
N VAL A 4 -1.70 -7.40 -15.92
CA VAL A 4 -1.23 -7.16 -14.56
C VAL A 4 -0.46 -5.84 -14.53
N ILE A 5 -0.73 -5.02 -13.49
CA ILE A 5 -0.03 -3.75 -13.27
C ILE A 5 0.63 -3.83 -11.90
N VAL A 6 1.93 -3.59 -11.84
CA VAL A 6 2.69 -3.58 -10.58
C VAL A 6 3.27 -2.18 -10.38
N LEU A 7 2.97 -1.58 -9.23
CA LEU A 7 3.57 -0.33 -8.80
C LEU A 7 4.33 -0.59 -7.49
N SER A 8 5.53 -0.04 -7.38
CA SER A 8 6.30 -0.10 -6.13
C SER A 8 7.10 1.18 -5.96
N ASP A 9 7.21 1.64 -4.73
CA ASP A 9 7.96 2.85 -4.39
C ASP A 9 8.15 2.90 -2.89
N ILE A 10 8.72 3.99 -2.42
CA ILE A 10 8.89 4.27 -1.00
C ILE A 10 8.18 5.59 -0.65
N GLU A 11 7.74 5.69 0.61
CA GLU A 11 7.23 6.92 1.19
C GLU A 11 8.09 7.28 2.39
N SER A 12 8.48 8.54 2.48
CA SER A 12 9.26 9.06 3.61
C SER A 12 8.52 10.16 4.36
N ALA A 13 7.22 10.29 4.12
CA ALA A 13 6.35 11.27 4.76
C ALA A 13 4.90 10.76 4.76
N THR A 14 4.05 11.40 5.55
CA THR A 14 2.61 11.14 5.54
C THR A 14 2.04 11.46 4.15
N ASN A 15 1.21 10.56 3.63
CA ASN A 15 0.59 10.73 2.33
C ASN A 15 -0.89 10.31 2.44
N SER A 16 -1.78 11.21 2.07
CA SER A 16 -3.22 10.98 2.19
C SER A 16 -3.79 10.08 1.08
N ASP A 17 -3.07 9.92 -0.03
CA ASP A 17 -3.50 9.05 -1.13
C ASP A 17 -2.31 8.72 -2.03
N ILE A 18 -1.69 7.59 -1.77
CA ILE A 18 -0.47 7.14 -2.47
C ILE A 18 -0.75 6.82 -3.93
N LEU A 19 -1.94 6.30 -4.25
CA LEU A 19 -2.28 5.90 -5.61
C LEU A 19 -2.77 7.05 -6.50
N GLN A 20 -3.00 8.23 -5.93
CA GLN A 20 -3.43 9.38 -6.71
C GLN A 20 -2.35 9.77 -7.73
N GLY A 21 -2.76 9.96 -8.99
CA GLY A 21 -1.84 10.29 -10.07
C GLY A 21 -1.07 9.10 -10.62
N THR A 22 -1.27 7.91 -10.10
CA THR A 22 -0.63 6.68 -10.61
C THR A 22 -1.52 5.96 -11.62
N ARG A 23 -0.95 4.92 -12.23
CA ARG A 23 -1.70 4.05 -13.16
C ARG A 23 -2.81 3.25 -12.47
N LEU A 24 -2.80 3.17 -11.14
CA LEU A 24 -3.82 2.49 -10.34
C LEU A 24 -4.71 3.46 -9.56
N GLN A 25 -4.73 4.73 -9.95
CA GLN A 25 -5.72 5.66 -9.42
C GLN A 25 -7.14 5.13 -9.67
N THR A 26 -7.38 4.56 -10.84
CA THR A 26 -8.58 3.78 -11.14
C THR A 26 -8.16 2.51 -11.85
N VAL A 27 -8.91 1.43 -11.67
CA VAL A 27 -8.58 0.15 -12.31
C VAL A 27 -9.29 0.01 -13.65
N PRO A 28 -8.61 -0.59 -14.66
CA PRO A 28 -9.17 -0.67 -16.03
C PRO A 28 -10.28 -1.70 -16.19
N ALA A 29 -10.34 -2.68 -15.30
CA ALA A 29 -11.36 -3.73 -15.32
C ALA A 29 -11.51 -4.30 -13.93
N GLY A 30 -12.56 -5.06 -13.68
CA GLY A 30 -12.72 -5.76 -12.40
C GLY A 30 -11.60 -6.75 -12.16
N GLY A 31 -11.16 -6.89 -10.91
CA GLY A 31 -10.06 -7.76 -10.54
C GLY A 31 -9.73 -7.65 -9.07
N PHE A 32 -8.43 -7.71 -8.77
CA PHE A 32 -7.93 -7.70 -7.40
C PHE A 32 -6.75 -6.76 -7.26
N LEU A 33 -6.68 -6.07 -6.12
CA LEU A 33 -5.51 -5.31 -5.70
C LEU A 33 -4.84 -6.03 -4.54
N THR A 34 -3.55 -6.27 -4.66
CA THR A 34 -2.75 -6.83 -3.57
C THR A 34 -1.78 -5.75 -3.08
N PHE A 35 -1.86 -5.44 -1.80
CA PHE A 35 -1.00 -4.46 -1.14
C PHE A 35 0.03 -5.20 -0.30
N GLU A 36 1.30 -4.88 -0.50
CA GLU A 36 2.42 -5.43 0.26
C GLU A 36 3.20 -4.28 0.86
N LEU A 37 3.37 -4.27 2.18
CA LEU A 37 3.83 -3.11 2.92
C LEU A 37 4.86 -3.52 3.95
N GLN A 38 5.91 -2.71 4.08
CA GLN A 38 6.96 -2.93 5.07
C GLN A 38 7.57 -1.60 5.47
N SER A 39 7.87 -1.43 6.75
CA SER A 39 8.52 -0.22 7.25
C SER A 39 9.98 -0.50 7.59
N SER A 40 10.83 0.51 7.44
CA SER A 40 12.24 0.40 7.84
C SER A 40 12.39 0.33 9.35
N LEU A 41 11.47 0.95 10.10
CA LEU A 41 11.48 0.99 11.56
C LEU A 41 10.07 0.79 12.09
N ASN A 42 9.95 0.18 13.27
CA ASN A 42 8.69 0.03 13.98
C ASN A 42 8.96 0.03 15.48
N ASP A 43 9.09 1.21 16.05
CA ASP A 43 9.25 1.40 17.48
C ASP A 43 8.39 2.58 17.94
N ALA A 44 8.50 2.96 19.21
CA ALA A 44 7.67 4.02 19.79
C ALA A 44 7.89 5.40 19.13
N SER A 45 9.06 5.61 18.51
CA SER A 45 9.44 6.90 17.94
C SER A 45 9.42 6.91 16.42
N ASN A 46 9.41 5.74 15.76
CA ASN A 46 9.52 5.64 14.29
C ASN A 46 8.64 4.51 13.79
N SER A 47 7.67 4.83 12.95
CA SER A 47 6.74 3.81 12.45
C SER A 47 5.88 4.36 11.31
N TYR A 48 5.14 3.47 10.67
CA TYR A 48 4.07 3.81 9.73
C TYR A 48 2.79 3.10 10.11
N ASP A 49 1.69 3.83 10.03
CA ASP A 49 0.34 3.30 10.06
C ASP A 49 -0.28 3.51 8.69
N VAL A 50 -0.97 2.50 8.18
CA VAL A 50 -1.59 2.56 6.85
C VAL A 50 -3.08 2.34 6.94
N SER A 51 -3.79 2.94 6.00
CA SER A 51 -5.25 2.76 5.84
C SER A 51 -5.55 2.52 4.37
N ILE A 52 -6.53 1.66 4.12
CA ILE A 52 -7.06 1.41 2.78
C ILE A 52 -8.57 1.59 2.85
N GLN A 53 -9.10 2.50 2.03
CA GLN A 53 -10.53 2.72 1.89
C GLN A 53 -10.97 2.32 0.50
N MET A 54 -11.93 1.41 0.42
CA MET A 54 -12.48 0.92 -0.84
C MET A 54 -13.47 1.93 -1.42
N PRO A 55 -13.79 1.84 -2.73
CA PRO A 55 -14.71 2.78 -3.37
C PRO A 55 -16.11 2.85 -2.73
N ASN A 56 -16.56 1.78 -2.07
CA ASN A 56 -17.85 1.76 -1.38
C ASN A 56 -17.79 2.35 0.03
N GLY A 57 -16.62 2.83 0.48
CA GLY A 57 -16.43 3.40 1.81
C GLY A 57 -15.92 2.43 2.85
N ASP A 58 -15.87 1.13 2.57
CA ASP A 58 -15.31 0.15 3.51
C ASP A 58 -13.82 0.42 3.72
N THR A 59 -13.34 0.22 4.95
CA THR A 59 -11.94 0.40 5.32
C THR A 59 -11.36 -0.92 5.83
N PRO A 60 -10.96 -1.84 4.92
CA PRO A 60 -10.40 -3.13 5.34
C PRO A 60 -9.12 -3.00 6.14
N LEU A 61 -8.36 -1.93 5.96
CA LEU A 61 -7.29 -1.54 6.87
C LEU A 61 -7.56 -0.13 7.38
N ASN A 62 -7.53 0.06 8.71
CA ASN A 62 -7.76 1.33 9.34
C ASN A 62 -6.68 1.58 10.40
N SER A 63 -5.71 2.43 10.06
CA SER A 63 -4.58 2.78 10.92
C SER A 63 -3.84 1.55 11.46
N VAL A 64 -3.48 0.64 10.57
CA VAL A 64 -2.79 -0.59 10.95
C VAL A 64 -1.28 -0.36 10.91
N ARG A 65 -0.57 -0.77 11.97
CA ARG A 65 0.86 -0.61 12.07
C ARG A 65 1.56 -1.57 11.10
N VAL A 66 2.51 -1.03 10.32
CA VAL A 66 3.28 -1.80 9.35
C VAL A 66 4.49 -2.46 10.04
N PRO A 67 4.72 -3.77 9.84
CA PRO A 67 5.88 -4.43 10.43
C PRO A 67 7.20 -3.93 9.85
N ALA A 68 8.25 -3.96 10.65
CA ALA A 68 9.60 -3.54 10.27
C ALA A 68 10.52 -4.76 10.27
N THR A 69 10.87 -5.24 9.09
CA THR A 69 11.76 -6.38 8.96
C THR A 69 12.93 -6.13 8.03
N ASN A 70 12.83 -5.08 7.23
CA ASN A 70 13.90 -4.69 6.32
C ASN A 70 14.51 -3.38 6.81
N PRO A 71 15.76 -3.38 7.31
CA PRO A 71 16.38 -2.17 7.83
C PRO A 71 16.86 -1.21 6.73
N THR A 72 16.82 -1.61 5.44
CA THR A 72 17.25 -0.76 4.34
C THR A 72 16.09 0.05 3.78
N ASP A 73 16.38 1.20 3.19
CA ASP A 73 15.39 2.12 2.65
C ASP A 73 15.35 2.06 1.12
N ASP A 74 15.57 0.89 0.55
CA ASP A 74 15.76 0.73 -0.90
C ASP A 74 14.47 0.38 -1.65
N GLY A 75 13.34 0.26 -0.94
CA GLY A 75 12.06 -0.09 -1.55
C GLY A 75 11.88 -1.58 -1.83
N VAL A 76 12.83 -2.41 -1.42
CA VAL A 76 12.72 -3.86 -1.58
C VAL A 76 11.93 -4.45 -0.43
N ILE A 77 10.88 -5.21 -0.76
CA ILE A 77 10.03 -5.87 0.23
C ILE A 77 10.69 -7.17 0.68
N ASP A 78 10.83 -7.34 2.00
CA ASP A 78 11.30 -8.60 2.57
C ASP A 78 10.15 -9.62 2.57
N GLU A 79 10.30 -10.67 1.79
CA GLU A 79 9.24 -11.66 1.63
C GLU A 79 8.95 -12.47 2.89
N ARG A 80 9.83 -12.45 3.88
CA ARG A 80 9.68 -13.23 5.10
C ARG A 80 8.70 -12.63 6.09
N GLN A 81 8.51 -11.31 6.06
CA GLN A 81 7.61 -10.63 7.00
C GLN A 81 7.17 -9.30 6.40
N LYS A 82 5.92 -9.25 5.96
CA LYS A 82 5.30 -8.06 5.39
C LYS A 82 3.83 -8.04 5.73
N LEU A 83 3.23 -6.84 5.74
CA LEU A 83 1.78 -6.73 5.79
C LEU A 83 1.26 -6.92 4.37
N MET A 84 0.38 -7.88 4.15
CA MET A 84 -0.16 -8.17 2.83
C MET A 84 -1.68 -8.38 2.90
N ILE A 85 -2.39 -7.74 1.97
CA ILE A 85 -3.83 -7.91 1.84
C ILE A 85 -4.22 -7.86 0.36
N THR A 86 -5.16 -8.72 -0.03
CA THR A 86 -5.72 -8.76 -1.38
C THR A 86 -7.20 -8.45 -1.31
N LEU A 87 -7.64 -7.50 -2.15
CA LEU A 87 -9.00 -6.97 -2.12
C LEU A 87 -9.59 -6.99 -3.54
N PRO A 88 -10.87 -7.40 -3.68
CA PRO A 88 -11.56 -7.29 -4.97
C PRO A 88 -11.87 -5.83 -5.28
N ILE A 89 -11.82 -5.47 -6.57
CA ILE A 89 -12.12 -4.12 -7.01
C ILE A 89 -12.89 -4.15 -8.33
N ALA A 90 -13.90 -3.30 -8.45
CA ALA A 90 -14.67 -3.15 -9.67
C ALA A 90 -14.01 -2.18 -10.64
N GLN A 91 -14.32 -2.31 -11.92
CA GLN A 91 -13.81 -1.41 -12.96
C GLN A 91 -14.08 0.06 -12.60
N GLY A 92 -13.07 0.90 -12.78
CA GLY A 92 -13.16 2.33 -12.54
C GLY A 92 -13.10 2.71 -11.06
N GLY A 93 -13.00 1.73 -10.17
CA GLY A 93 -12.93 2.00 -8.74
C GLY A 93 -11.64 2.71 -8.34
N HIS A 94 -11.76 3.65 -7.42
CA HIS A 94 -10.63 4.33 -6.79
C HIS A 94 -10.49 3.87 -5.35
N THR A 95 -9.34 3.29 -5.02
CA THR A 95 -9.00 2.89 -3.65
C THR A 95 -8.08 3.93 -3.06
N VAL A 96 -8.45 4.47 -1.91
CA VAL A 96 -7.61 5.43 -1.19
C VAL A 96 -6.65 4.65 -0.30
N PHE A 97 -5.37 4.70 -0.67
CA PHE A 97 -4.27 4.08 0.08
C PHE A 97 -3.47 5.19 0.73
N SER A 98 -3.52 5.29 2.05
CA SER A 98 -2.90 6.38 2.80
C SER A 98 -1.94 5.84 3.85
N CYS A 99 -0.96 6.66 4.23
CA CYS A 99 -0.03 6.33 5.30
C CYS A 99 0.22 7.54 6.19
N THR A 100 0.50 7.26 7.46
CA THR A 100 0.88 8.27 8.45
C THR A 100 2.23 7.89 9.02
N GLU A 101 3.21 8.78 8.83
CA GLU A 101 4.56 8.61 9.36
C GLU A 101 4.65 9.11 10.80
N THR A 102 5.41 8.37 11.62
CA THR A 102 5.92 8.82 12.90
C THR A 102 7.42 8.73 12.86
N GLY A 103 8.11 9.82 13.16
CA GLY A 103 9.59 9.85 13.16
C GLY A 103 10.20 9.85 11.77
N THR A 104 11.18 8.99 11.54
CA THR A 104 11.98 8.96 10.31
C THR A 104 11.93 7.62 9.58
N ALA A 105 10.94 6.78 9.87
CA ALA A 105 10.77 5.52 9.16
C ALA A 105 10.50 5.76 7.67
N VAL A 106 10.83 4.77 6.85
CA VAL A 106 10.54 4.76 5.41
C VAL A 106 9.62 3.57 5.13
N LEU A 107 8.53 3.84 4.43
CA LEU A 107 7.57 2.82 4.02
C LEU A 107 7.93 2.31 2.63
N SER A 108 8.18 1.00 2.52
CA SER A 108 8.30 0.33 1.22
C SER A 108 6.97 -0.30 0.89
N TRP A 109 6.45 -0.04 -0.30
CA TRP A 109 5.15 -0.56 -0.70
C TRP A 109 5.16 -1.09 -2.12
N ARG A 110 4.32 -2.10 -2.35
CA ARG A 110 4.07 -2.64 -3.67
C ARG A 110 2.57 -2.92 -3.79
N VAL A 111 1.97 -2.41 -4.86
CA VAL A 111 0.56 -2.66 -5.17
C VAL A 111 0.49 -3.36 -6.52
N THR A 112 -0.15 -4.51 -6.55
CA THR A 112 -0.31 -5.31 -7.75
C THR A 112 -1.79 -5.40 -8.10
N TYR A 113 -2.13 -4.98 -9.32
CA TYR A 113 -3.46 -5.20 -9.89
C TYR A 113 -3.43 -6.46 -10.74
N SER A 114 -4.37 -7.37 -10.50
CA SER A 114 -4.55 -8.59 -11.27
C SER A 114 -6.00 -8.62 -11.80
N PRO A 115 -6.21 -8.70 -13.12
CA PRO A 115 -7.56 -8.83 -13.66
C PRO A 115 -8.19 -10.15 -13.27
N ALA A 116 -9.52 -10.12 -13.12
CA ALA A 116 -10.28 -11.33 -12.79
C ALA A 116 -10.35 -12.28 -13.97
#